data_b9ebdeca302ab058faa97ebdfa3b2e0a
#
_entry.id   b9ebdeca302ab058faa97ebdfa3b2e0a
#
_cell.length_a   1.000
_cell.length_b   1.000
_cell.length_c   1.000
_cell.angle_alpha   90.00
_cell.angle_beta   90.00
_cell.angle_gamma   90.00
#
_symmetry.space_group_name_H-M   'P 1'
#
loop_
_entity.id
_entity.type
_entity.pdbx_description
1 polymer ?
#
loop_
_entity_poly.entity_id
_entity_poly.type
_entity_poly.pdbx_seq_one_letter_code
_entity_poly.pdbx_strand_id
1 'polypeptide(L)'
;HRLIRRQRQMCIRDRYISRCMSNLSLDLETRKIDFLYRNDVEKGTCLYIDEEKIKRVFYNVIGNAYKYIDKDLGMIFLHIEDAGKMVWVRITDNGSGIEKDELPLIFERFYRTDSSRNSKTGGTGLGLAIAKKIIEDHGGQIYAESEKGKGTKISFSLPKKVDEKKKI
;
A
#
# COMPACT_ATOMS: atom_id res chain seq x y z
N HIS A 1 28.76 -12.94 8.01
CA HIS A 1 28.77 -11.47 8.06
C HIS A 1 27.47 -10.92 7.48
N ARG A 2 26.55 -10.55 8.36
CA ARG A 2 25.28 -9.95 8.01
C ARG A 2 25.50 -8.52 7.58
N LEU A 3 25.24 -8.23 6.34
CA LEU A 3 24.96 -6.87 5.87
C LEU A 3 23.64 -6.40 6.51
N ILE A 4 23.75 -5.72 7.65
CA ILE A 4 22.65 -4.92 8.21
C ILE A 4 22.47 -3.76 7.24
N ARG A 5 21.65 -3.98 6.20
CA ARG A 5 21.22 -2.94 5.27
C ARG A 5 20.36 -1.96 6.04
N ARG A 6 20.88 -0.78 6.18
CA ARG A 6 20.36 0.51 6.66
C ARG A 6 18.82 0.63 6.65
N GLN A 7 18.19 0.08 7.67
CA GLN A 7 16.90 0.60 8.10
C GLN A 7 17.17 1.98 8.66
N ARG A 8 16.72 3.02 8.00
CA ARG A 8 16.83 4.39 8.49
C ARG A 8 15.60 4.70 9.34
N GLN A 9 15.85 5.33 10.48
CA GLN A 9 14.79 5.92 11.28
C GLN A 9 14.09 6.97 10.43
N MET A 10 12.81 6.79 10.17
CA MET A 10 12.03 7.76 9.44
C MET A 10 10.82 8.18 10.26
N CYS A 11 10.72 9.50 10.50
CA CYS A 11 9.45 10.07 10.95
C CYS A 11 8.49 10.11 9.77
N ILE A 12 7.29 9.57 9.93
CA ILE A 12 6.23 9.73 8.93
C ILE A 12 5.86 11.22 8.93
N ARG A 13 6.57 12.00 8.13
CA ARG A 13 6.18 13.36 7.79
C ARG A 13 5.36 13.31 6.51
N ASP A 14 4.41 14.19 6.39
CA ASP A 14 3.62 14.40 5.18
C ASP A 14 4.49 14.45 3.91
N ARG A 15 5.73 14.91 4.05
CA ARG A 15 6.71 14.96 2.95
C ARG A 15 7.11 13.63 2.34
N TYR A 16 7.15 12.52 3.11
CA TYR A 16 7.54 11.22 2.52
C TYR A 16 6.44 10.68 1.63
N ILE A 17 5.23 10.68 2.13
CA ILE A 17 4.07 10.20 1.36
C ILE A 17 3.81 11.14 0.19
N SER A 18 3.89 12.45 0.40
CA SER A 18 3.81 13.43 -0.69
C SER A 18 4.87 13.19 -1.76
N ARG A 19 6.11 12.84 -1.38
CA ARG A 19 7.17 12.50 -2.34
C ARG A 19 6.90 11.17 -3.06
N CYS A 20 6.39 10.15 -2.37
CA CYS A 20 5.97 8.91 -3.01
C CYS A 20 4.82 9.15 -4.00
N MET A 21 3.90 10.07 -3.65
CA MET A 21 2.72 10.37 -4.45
C MET A 21 3.00 11.32 -5.62
N SER A 22 3.97 12.23 -5.51
CA SER A 22 4.25 13.21 -6.58
C SER A 22 4.66 12.55 -7.91
N ASN A 23 5.27 11.38 -7.88
CA ASN A 23 5.62 10.63 -9.08
C ASN A 23 4.44 9.81 -9.64
N LEU A 24 3.48 9.44 -8.78
CA LEU A 24 2.26 8.71 -9.18
C LEU A 24 1.15 9.66 -9.63
N SER A 25 1.12 10.91 -9.13
CA SER A 25 0.06 11.87 -9.44
C SER A 25 -0.02 12.23 -10.92
N LEU A 26 1.12 12.33 -11.62
CA LEU A 26 1.15 12.60 -13.06
C LEU A 26 0.43 11.52 -13.88
N ASP A 27 0.58 10.25 -13.50
CA ASP A 27 -0.09 9.14 -14.17
C ASP A 27 -1.59 9.08 -13.80
N LEU A 28 -1.95 9.48 -12.58
CA LEU A 28 -3.33 9.52 -12.10
C LEU A 28 -4.14 10.63 -12.78
N GLU A 29 -3.57 11.82 -12.95
CA GLU A 29 -4.22 12.94 -13.62
C GLU A 29 -4.56 12.65 -15.08
N THR A 30 -3.71 11.91 -15.81
CA THR A 30 -3.97 11.53 -17.20
C THR A 30 -5.20 10.64 -17.37
N ARG A 31 -5.60 9.87 -16.34
CA ARG A 31 -6.76 8.98 -16.35
C ARG A 31 -7.97 9.52 -15.60
N LYS A 32 -7.97 10.76 -15.16
CA LYS A 32 -9.08 11.34 -14.36
C LYS A 32 -9.37 10.53 -13.09
N ILE A 33 -8.33 10.13 -12.38
CA ILE A 33 -8.44 9.43 -11.10
C ILE A 33 -8.21 10.45 -9.98
N ASP A 34 -9.22 10.62 -9.15
CA ASP A 34 -9.14 11.46 -7.96
C ASP A 34 -8.33 10.72 -6.88
N PHE A 35 -7.26 11.37 -6.43
CA PHE A 35 -6.45 10.86 -5.34
C PHE A 35 -6.71 11.66 -4.07
N LEU A 36 -7.29 11.00 -3.07
CA LEU A 36 -7.57 11.58 -1.76
C LEU A 36 -6.58 11.04 -0.73
N TYR A 37 -6.10 11.92 0.13
CA TYR A 37 -5.14 11.58 1.18
C TYR A 37 -5.56 12.11 2.54
N ARG A 38 -5.48 11.23 3.56
CA ARG A 38 -5.71 11.58 4.96
C ARG A 38 -4.66 10.94 5.85
N ASN A 39 -4.08 11.75 6.74
CA ASN A 39 -3.10 11.29 7.72
C ASN A 39 -3.53 11.69 9.12
N ASP A 40 -3.93 10.71 9.92
CA ASP A 40 -4.37 10.86 11.30
C ASP A 40 -3.29 10.40 12.31
N VAL A 41 -2.03 10.27 11.88
CA VAL A 41 -0.92 9.89 12.74
C VAL A 41 -0.40 11.09 13.50
N GLU A 42 -0.13 10.90 14.80
CA GLU A 42 0.41 11.95 15.66
C GLU A 42 1.74 12.51 15.12
N LYS A 43 1.88 13.85 15.16
CA LYS A 43 3.11 14.52 14.70
C LYS A 43 4.32 14.02 15.50
N GLY A 44 5.37 13.63 14.78
CA GLY A 44 6.59 13.12 15.38
C GLY A 44 6.64 11.60 15.53
N THR A 45 5.58 10.87 15.15
CA THR A 45 5.61 9.41 15.10
C THR A 45 6.71 8.95 14.14
N CYS A 46 7.59 8.08 14.65
CA CYS A 46 8.68 7.51 13.89
C CYS A 46 8.47 6.02 13.65
N LEU A 47 8.76 5.58 12.43
CA LEU A 47 8.80 4.17 12.05
C LEU A 47 10.23 3.73 11.80
N TYR A 48 10.48 2.44 11.99
CA TYR A 48 11.74 1.81 11.65
C TYR A 48 11.58 1.06 10.33
N ILE A 49 11.81 1.76 9.21
CA ILE A 49 11.54 1.25 7.89
C ILE A 49 12.71 1.43 6.92
N ASP A 50 12.77 0.53 5.93
CA ASP A 50 13.56 0.73 4.71
C ASP A 50 12.70 1.53 3.72
N GLU A 51 13.08 2.80 3.53
CA GLU A 51 12.33 3.77 2.75
C GLU A 51 12.06 3.32 1.31
N GLU A 52 13.09 2.76 0.64
CA GLU A 52 12.98 2.29 -0.74
C GLU A 52 12.07 1.06 -0.87
N LYS A 53 12.11 0.17 0.11
CA LYS A 53 11.22 -0.99 0.14
C LYS A 53 9.77 -0.58 0.39
N ILE A 54 9.52 0.32 1.33
CA ILE A 54 8.16 0.80 1.61
C ILE A 54 7.61 1.62 0.43
N LYS A 55 8.44 2.42 -0.22
CA LYS A 55 8.09 3.07 -1.49
C LYS A 55 7.61 2.04 -2.53
N ARG A 56 8.30 0.91 -2.65
CA ARG A 56 7.91 -0.18 -3.56
C ARG A 56 6.57 -0.79 -3.19
N VAL A 57 6.23 -0.89 -1.89
CA VAL A 57 4.89 -1.32 -1.45
C VAL A 57 3.81 -0.37 -1.98
N PHE A 58 3.99 0.95 -1.80
CA PHE A 58 3.05 1.95 -2.33
C PHE A 58 2.89 1.83 -3.84
N TYR A 59 3.98 1.73 -4.59
CA TYR A 59 3.91 1.58 -6.05
C TYR A 59 3.16 0.32 -6.48
N ASN A 60 3.39 -0.80 -5.80
CA ASN A 60 2.71 -2.05 -6.13
C ASN A 60 1.20 -1.99 -5.82
N VAL A 61 0.82 -1.43 -4.67
CA VAL A 61 -0.58 -1.36 -4.25
C VAL A 61 -1.35 -0.32 -5.04
N ILE A 62 -0.82 0.91 -5.14
CA ILE A 62 -1.47 2.01 -5.89
C ILE A 62 -1.47 1.72 -7.39
N GLY A 63 -0.38 1.12 -7.90
CA GLY A 63 -0.32 0.68 -9.30
C GLY A 63 -1.39 -0.37 -9.64
N ASN A 64 -1.70 -1.28 -8.71
CA ASN A 64 -2.81 -2.21 -8.89
C ASN A 64 -4.16 -1.47 -8.86
N ALA A 65 -4.40 -0.59 -7.89
CA ALA A 65 -5.61 0.22 -7.83
C ALA A 65 -5.82 0.97 -9.16
N TYR A 66 -4.79 1.69 -9.62
CA TYR A 66 -4.80 2.40 -10.89
C TYR A 66 -5.14 1.51 -12.10
N LYS A 67 -4.59 0.29 -12.11
CA LYS A 67 -4.76 -0.65 -13.22
C LYS A 67 -6.19 -1.20 -13.33
N TYR A 68 -6.84 -1.42 -12.18
CA TYR A 68 -8.14 -2.09 -12.10
C TYR A 68 -9.32 -1.14 -11.89
N ILE A 69 -9.09 0.16 -11.92
CA ILE A 69 -10.15 1.15 -12.02
C ILE A 69 -10.68 1.13 -13.45
N ASP A 70 -11.93 0.72 -13.60
CA ASP A 70 -12.66 0.57 -14.86
C ASP A 70 -13.82 1.58 -15.02
N LYS A 71 -13.89 2.55 -14.09
CA LYS A 71 -14.94 3.60 -14.06
C LYS A 71 -14.44 4.90 -14.67
N ASP A 72 -15.37 5.67 -15.26
CA ASP A 72 -15.09 7.00 -15.84
C ASP A 72 -14.54 7.99 -14.81
N LEU A 73 -14.99 7.86 -13.56
CA LEU A 73 -14.49 8.62 -12.40
C LEU A 73 -13.81 7.63 -11.45
N GLY A 74 -12.50 7.47 -11.62
CA GLY A 74 -11.67 6.69 -10.73
C GLY A 74 -11.40 7.43 -9.41
N MET A 75 -11.33 6.69 -8.32
CA MET A 75 -10.98 7.23 -7.01
C MET A 75 -10.01 6.30 -6.30
N ILE A 76 -8.96 6.87 -5.73
CA ILE A 76 -8.06 6.20 -4.81
C ILE A 76 -7.99 7.01 -3.53
N PHE A 77 -8.28 6.38 -2.40
CA PHE A 77 -8.20 6.98 -1.08
C PHE A 77 -7.10 6.32 -0.25
N LEU A 78 -6.10 7.11 0.11
CA LEU A 78 -5.03 6.72 1.03
C LEU A 78 -5.31 7.28 2.41
N HIS A 79 -5.49 6.41 3.39
CA HIS A 79 -5.67 6.77 4.79
C HIS A 79 -4.57 6.16 5.65
N ILE A 80 -3.95 6.98 6.49
CA ILE A 80 -2.94 6.55 7.46
C ILE A 80 -3.45 6.89 8.84
N GLU A 81 -3.48 5.90 9.73
CA GLU A 81 -3.98 6.07 11.08
C GLU A 81 -3.07 5.43 12.12
N ASP A 82 -3.13 5.99 13.30
CA ASP A 82 -2.45 5.50 14.48
C ASP A 82 -3.27 4.38 15.15
N ALA A 83 -2.63 3.26 15.45
CA ALA A 83 -3.24 2.12 16.15
C ALA A 83 -2.31 1.57 17.24
N GLY A 84 -2.03 2.38 18.24
CA GLY A 84 -1.20 2.03 19.38
C GLY A 84 0.27 1.81 19.00
N LYS A 85 0.74 0.58 18.99
CA LYS A 85 2.13 0.24 18.62
C LYS A 85 2.37 0.16 17.12
N MET A 86 1.31 0.23 16.33
CA MET A 86 1.35 0.12 14.87
C MET A 86 0.82 1.40 14.23
N VAL A 87 1.22 1.64 13.00
CA VAL A 87 0.56 2.56 12.08
C VAL A 87 -0.08 1.72 10.99
N TRP A 88 -1.35 1.96 10.71
CA TRP A 88 -2.06 1.34 9.61
C TRP A 88 -2.12 2.25 8.40
N VAL A 89 -1.86 1.68 7.25
CA VAL A 89 -2.03 2.32 5.95
C VAL A 89 -3.11 1.58 5.19
N ARG A 90 -4.15 2.29 4.77
CA ARG A 90 -5.26 1.76 3.98
C ARG A 90 -5.32 2.45 2.64
N ILE A 91 -5.35 1.69 1.58
CA ILE A 91 -5.48 2.17 0.21
C ILE A 91 -6.75 1.54 -0.36
N THR A 92 -7.74 2.39 -0.64
CA THR A 92 -9.05 1.98 -1.15
C THR A 92 -9.24 2.53 -2.55
N ASP A 93 -9.62 1.70 -3.48
CA ASP A 93 -10.05 2.10 -4.83
C ASP A 93 -11.53 1.78 -5.06
N ASN A 94 -12.12 2.42 -6.07
CA ASN A 94 -13.47 2.14 -6.53
C ASN A 94 -13.49 1.33 -7.84
N GLY A 95 -12.45 0.52 -8.07
CA GLY A 95 -12.30 -0.29 -9.28
C GLY A 95 -13.26 -1.49 -9.39
N SER A 96 -12.91 -2.42 -10.25
CA SER A 96 -13.70 -3.61 -10.55
C SER A 96 -13.94 -4.56 -9.38
N GLY A 97 -13.15 -4.43 -8.31
CA GLY A 97 -13.18 -5.37 -7.19
C GLY A 97 -12.69 -6.78 -7.57
N ILE A 98 -12.68 -7.66 -6.57
CA ILE A 98 -12.16 -9.02 -6.65
C ILE A 98 -13.22 -9.99 -6.15
N GLU A 99 -13.37 -11.13 -6.80
CA GLU A 99 -14.25 -12.20 -6.36
C GLU A 99 -13.79 -12.78 -5.02
N LYS A 100 -14.75 -13.24 -4.23
CA LYS A 100 -14.53 -13.66 -2.84
C LYS A 100 -13.59 -14.87 -2.73
N ASP A 101 -13.66 -15.76 -3.68
CA ASP A 101 -12.81 -16.96 -3.79
C ASP A 101 -11.41 -16.66 -4.29
N GLU A 102 -11.23 -15.59 -5.07
CA GLU A 102 -9.93 -15.13 -5.54
C GLU A 102 -9.14 -14.32 -4.48
N LEU A 103 -9.85 -13.68 -3.54
CA LEU A 103 -9.27 -12.75 -2.58
C LEU A 103 -8.13 -13.34 -1.73
N PRO A 104 -8.17 -14.60 -1.24
CA PRO A 104 -7.06 -15.21 -0.51
C PRO A 104 -5.79 -15.40 -1.36
N LEU A 105 -5.94 -15.46 -2.69
CA LEU A 105 -4.87 -15.81 -3.62
C LEU A 105 -4.11 -14.62 -4.18
N ILE A 106 -4.62 -13.39 -4.02
CA ILE A 106 -4.02 -12.21 -4.66
C ILE A 106 -2.61 -11.86 -4.16
N PHE A 107 -2.20 -12.39 -3.02
CA PHE A 107 -0.84 -12.24 -2.47
C PHE A 107 0.08 -13.40 -2.84
N GLU A 108 -0.42 -14.42 -3.54
CA GLU A 108 0.40 -15.52 -4.04
C GLU A 108 1.23 -15.08 -5.26
N ARG A 109 2.43 -15.65 -5.39
CA ARG A 109 3.31 -15.33 -6.51
C ARG A 109 2.72 -15.84 -7.81
N PHE A 110 2.81 -15.02 -8.85
CA PHE A 110 2.33 -15.30 -10.21
C PHE A 110 0.81 -15.49 -10.32
N TYR A 111 0.09 -15.31 -9.21
CA TYR A 111 -1.37 -15.35 -9.25
C TYR A 111 -1.93 -14.11 -9.96
N ARG A 112 -2.91 -14.33 -10.80
CA ARG A 112 -3.66 -13.30 -11.51
C ARG A 112 -5.13 -13.73 -11.53
N THR A 113 -6.02 -12.81 -11.21
CA THR A 113 -7.46 -13.05 -11.33
C THR A 113 -7.85 -13.33 -12.79
N ASP A 114 -8.91 -14.06 -13.03
CA ASP A 114 -9.36 -14.40 -14.40
C ASP A 114 -9.65 -13.16 -15.23
N SER A 115 -10.23 -12.12 -14.64
CA SER A 115 -10.44 -10.82 -15.27
C SER A 115 -9.12 -10.14 -15.68
N SER A 116 -8.05 -10.32 -14.90
CA SER A 116 -6.74 -9.73 -15.18
C SER A 116 -5.96 -10.49 -16.27
N ARG A 117 -6.21 -11.78 -16.45
CA ARG A 117 -5.60 -12.60 -17.50
C ARG A 117 -6.03 -12.15 -18.89
N ASN A 118 -7.28 -11.72 -19.00
CA ASN A 118 -7.90 -11.28 -20.27
C ASN A 118 -7.62 -9.80 -20.59
N SER A 119 -7.04 -9.04 -19.65
CA SER A 119 -6.75 -7.62 -19.88
C SER A 119 -5.44 -7.44 -20.67
N LYS A 120 -5.45 -6.54 -21.67
CA LYS A 120 -4.27 -6.11 -22.41
C LYS A 120 -3.21 -5.41 -21.55
N THR A 121 -3.57 -5.05 -20.33
CA THR A 121 -2.73 -4.36 -19.34
C THR A 121 -1.87 -5.36 -18.55
N GLY A 122 -0.99 -6.08 -19.20
CA GLY A 122 -0.14 -7.12 -18.63
C GLY A 122 0.37 -6.83 -17.20
N GLY A 123 0.58 -7.87 -16.42
CA GLY A 123 1.18 -7.82 -15.09
C GLY A 123 1.79 -9.16 -14.75
N THR A 124 2.89 -9.16 -13.99
CA THR A 124 3.65 -10.37 -13.66
C THR A 124 3.00 -11.22 -12.56
N GLY A 125 1.99 -10.69 -11.85
CA GLY A 125 1.42 -11.35 -10.66
C GLY A 125 2.38 -11.35 -9.46
N LEU A 126 3.40 -10.50 -9.46
CA LEU A 126 4.40 -10.43 -8.40
C LEU A 126 4.23 -9.24 -7.45
N GLY A 127 3.53 -8.18 -7.87
CA GLY A 127 3.49 -6.91 -7.16
C GLY A 127 2.99 -7.04 -5.72
N LEU A 128 1.82 -7.66 -5.50
CA LEU A 128 1.24 -7.84 -4.16
C LEU A 128 2.01 -8.87 -3.32
N ALA A 129 2.55 -9.92 -3.93
CA ALA A 129 3.42 -10.88 -3.24
C ALA A 129 4.70 -10.22 -2.72
N ILE A 130 5.30 -9.32 -3.51
CA ILE A 130 6.46 -8.52 -3.10
C ILE A 130 6.06 -7.55 -1.97
N ALA A 131 4.92 -6.87 -2.10
CA ALA A 131 4.42 -5.97 -1.06
C ALA A 131 4.24 -6.72 0.27
N LYS A 132 3.59 -7.89 0.25
CA LYS A 132 3.42 -8.76 1.42
C LYS A 132 4.75 -9.10 2.06
N LYS A 133 5.70 -9.60 1.28
CA LYS A 133 7.04 -9.95 1.79
C LYS A 133 7.75 -8.77 2.44
N ILE A 134 7.68 -7.58 1.84
CA ILE A 134 8.29 -6.37 2.40
C ILE A 134 7.64 -6.00 3.74
N ILE A 135 6.31 -6.01 3.82
CA ILE A 135 5.58 -5.67 5.04
C ILE A 135 5.89 -6.66 6.17
N GLU A 136 5.87 -7.97 5.88
CA GLU A 136 6.22 -9.02 6.84
C GLU A 136 7.66 -8.89 7.33
N ASP A 137 8.62 -8.59 6.45
CA ASP A 137 10.03 -8.34 6.80
C ASP A 137 10.22 -7.10 7.70
N HIS A 138 9.23 -6.18 7.72
CA HIS A 138 9.19 -5.02 8.62
C HIS A 138 8.41 -5.30 9.92
N GLY A 139 7.93 -6.54 10.13
CA GLY A 139 7.15 -6.91 11.31
C GLY A 139 5.69 -6.44 11.26
N GLY A 140 5.19 -6.08 10.08
CA GLY A 140 3.81 -5.71 9.83
C GLY A 140 2.97 -6.85 9.26
N GLN A 141 1.72 -6.53 8.97
CA GLN A 141 0.74 -7.41 8.35
C GLN A 141 0.12 -6.71 7.14
N ILE A 142 -0.32 -7.47 6.15
CA ILE A 142 -1.06 -6.97 5.00
C ILE A 142 -2.24 -7.87 4.70
N TYR A 143 -3.38 -7.29 4.38
CA TYR A 143 -4.58 -8.00 3.97
C TYR A 143 -5.41 -7.17 2.99
N ALA A 144 -6.38 -7.80 2.37
CA ALA A 144 -7.28 -7.19 1.41
C ALA A 144 -8.74 -7.46 1.77
N GLU A 145 -9.57 -6.45 1.50
CA GLU A 145 -11.03 -6.55 1.52
C GLU A 145 -11.52 -6.06 0.15
N SER A 146 -12.44 -6.79 -0.45
CA SER A 146 -12.94 -6.42 -1.77
C SER A 146 -14.35 -6.96 -1.97
N GLU A 147 -15.12 -6.24 -2.78
CA GLU A 147 -16.40 -6.69 -3.29
C GLU A 147 -16.47 -6.38 -4.79
N LYS A 148 -16.85 -7.39 -5.56
CA LYS A 148 -16.93 -7.27 -7.03
C LYS A 148 -17.84 -6.09 -7.42
N GLY A 149 -17.34 -5.24 -8.30
CA GLY A 149 -18.03 -4.04 -8.77
C GLY A 149 -17.96 -2.83 -7.84
N LYS A 150 -17.46 -2.97 -6.61
CA LYS A 150 -17.36 -1.86 -5.63
C LYS A 150 -15.95 -1.33 -5.43
N GLY A 151 -14.93 -2.18 -5.64
CA GLY A 151 -13.54 -1.82 -5.49
C GLY A 151 -12.80 -2.70 -4.49
N THR A 152 -11.55 -2.30 -4.19
CA THR A 152 -10.65 -3.05 -3.31
C THR A 152 -10.03 -2.13 -2.26
N LYS A 153 -9.87 -2.66 -1.06
CA LYS A 153 -9.14 -2.02 0.04
C LYS A 153 -7.97 -2.92 0.44
N ILE A 154 -6.76 -2.44 0.25
CA ILE A 154 -5.52 -3.06 0.76
C ILE A 154 -5.11 -2.33 2.03
N SER A 155 -4.95 -3.08 3.11
CA SER A 155 -4.52 -2.57 4.40
C SER A 155 -3.22 -3.21 4.83
N PHE A 156 -2.26 -2.41 5.30
CA PHE A 156 -1.03 -2.93 5.88
C PHE A 156 -0.60 -2.13 7.10
N SER A 157 0.12 -2.78 8.00
CA SER A 157 0.63 -2.17 9.23
C SER A 157 2.14 -2.10 9.24
N LEU A 158 2.66 -1.10 9.96
CA LEU A 158 4.09 -0.93 10.21
C LEU A 158 4.29 -0.63 11.70
N PRO A 159 5.28 -1.26 12.36
CA PRO A 159 5.52 -1.02 13.77
C PRO A 159 6.12 0.36 14.00
N LYS A 160 5.63 1.03 15.04
CA LYS A 160 6.25 2.25 15.55
C LYS A 160 7.55 1.91 16.26
N LYS A 161 8.48 2.84 16.23
CA LYS A 161 9.63 2.79 17.12
C LYS A 161 9.12 3.02 18.55
N VAL A 162 9.35 2.05 19.43
CA VAL A 162 9.13 2.23 20.86
C VAL A 162 10.32 3.03 21.39
N ASP A 163 10.10 4.27 21.78
CA ASP A 163 11.10 5.01 22.54
C ASP A 163 11.23 4.38 23.93
N GLU A 164 12.31 3.63 24.16
CA GLU A 164 12.61 3.04 25.48
C GLU A 164 12.89 4.11 26.57
N LYS A 165 12.84 5.41 26.22
CA LYS A 165 13.13 6.52 27.12
C LYS A 165 11.95 7.04 27.96
N LYS A 166 10.77 6.40 27.92
CA LYS A 166 9.65 6.73 28.82
C LYS A 166 9.43 5.67 29.89
N LYS A 167 10.51 5.20 30.55
CA LYS A 167 10.44 4.54 31.85
C LYS A 167 11.25 5.38 32.83
N ILE A 168 10.65 6.40 33.38
CA ILE A 168 11.01 6.98 34.68
C ILE A 168 9.69 7.31 35.37
#